data_29484de2394dba2c8bb473373a01c0bd
#
_entry.id   29484de2394dba2c8bb473373a01c0bd
#
_cell.length_a   1.000
_cell.length_b   1.000
_cell.length_c   1.000
_cell.angle_alpha   90.00
_cell.angle_beta   90.00
_cell.angle_gamma   90.00
#
_symmetry.space_group_name_H-M   'P 1'
#
loop_
_entity.id
_entity.type
_entity.pdbx_description
1 polymer ?
#
loop_
_entity_poly.entity_id
_entity_poly.type
_entity_poly.pdbx_seq_one_letter_code
_entity_poly.pdbx_strand_id
1 'polypeptide(L)'
;MDFEPRYTQEQEDFRQEVRRWLKANVPPNIAHPADSADLTYEQYQLRRQLGRRLGEKGWLWPTAPKEYGGGGLTLDHAVVLEEEIDACGLTLPPYYDTGGRLGGNSILVWGTEEQKRYFLPKIFRGEVRTWQLLSEPEAGSDLANVKTAARRDGDDYIINGQKIFVGSAFGADYVWTLTSTDPGAPRHHNLSWFMIPADLPGITVRPMDLLSASGEAGAGSGVKNTIYFDNVRVSGFHLVGGENDGWKVASTHLELEHGTGGRVGRNWLVDRLFDYCRNTQRNGQPLHRDPEVCDRLMDVYIEAEILRLFNLRNYWMRHSKANVTYEGPQASYFRKMSGLRMAQAILDILGPVALTRDPVWGAAEGHIEAHQRAAIIAVHPGGTADIQKVIMARRIGIGRETRERAGTLA
;
A
#
# COMPACT_ATOMS: atom_id res chain seq x y z
N MET A 1 -4.67 -3.41 32.37
CA MET A 1 -4.50 -4.22 31.16
C MET A 1 -3.22 -3.72 30.53
N ASP A 2 -2.22 -4.57 30.46
CA ASP A 2 -0.91 -4.22 29.89
C ASP A 2 -1.00 -4.41 28.37
N PHE A 3 -0.94 -3.33 27.62
CA PHE A 3 -1.03 -3.34 26.15
C PHE A 3 0.34 -3.31 25.48
N GLU A 4 1.42 -3.39 26.26
CA GLU A 4 2.75 -3.48 25.64
C GLU A 4 2.92 -4.85 24.96
N PRO A 5 3.31 -4.88 23.68
CA PRO A 5 3.62 -6.13 23.00
C PRO A 5 4.79 -6.82 23.72
N ARG A 6 4.58 -8.06 24.14
CA ARG A 6 5.66 -8.90 24.69
C ARG A 6 6.12 -9.82 23.59
N TYR A 7 7.39 -9.68 23.22
CA TYR A 7 8.03 -10.53 22.23
C TYR A 7 8.61 -11.77 22.87
N THR A 8 8.59 -12.89 22.16
CA THR A 8 9.28 -14.11 22.56
C THR A 8 10.79 -13.96 22.38
N GLN A 9 11.58 -14.83 23.02
CA GLN A 9 13.03 -14.83 22.83
C GLN A 9 13.40 -15.06 21.37
N GLU A 10 12.68 -15.93 20.66
CA GLU A 10 12.87 -16.16 19.22
C GLU A 10 12.67 -14.87 18.41
N GLN A 11 11.64 -14.08 18.72
CA GLN A 11 11.39 -12.80 18.05
C GLN A 11 12.50 -11.79 18.35
N GLU A 12 13.02 -11.74 19.59
CA GLU A 12 14.12 -10.84 19.95
C GLU A 12 15.44 -11.27 19.30
N ASP A 13 15.73 -12.55 19.20
CA ASP A 13 16.91 -13.07 18.51
C ASP A 13 16.85 -12.74 17.01
N PHE A 14 15.68 -12.89 16.40
CA PHE A 14 15.42 -12.49 15.02
C PHE A 14 15.55 -10.97 14.83
N ARG A 15 15.05 -10.17 15.77
CA ARG A 15 15.22 -8.71 15.80
C ARG A 15 16.70 -8.32 15.74
N GLN A 16 17.54 -8.96 16.51
CA GLN A 16 18.98 -8.70 16.50
C GLN A 16 19.64 -9.10 15.17
N GLU A 17 19.19 -10.19 14.55
CA GLU A 17 19.63 -10.57 13.20
C GLU A 17 19.26 -9.50 12.18
N VAL A 18 17.99 -9.05 12.18
CA VAL A 18 17.49 -8.02 11.26
C VAL A 18 18.24 -6.70 11.44
N ARG A 19 18.44 -6.22 12.66
CA ARG A 19 19.21 -5.00 12.96
C ARG A 19 20.65 -5.07 12.41
N ARG A 20 21.34 -6.18 12.67
CA ARG A 20 22.70 -6.37 12.15
C ARG A 20 22.74 -6.34 10.63
N TRP A 21 21.79 -7.01 10.00
CA TRP A 21 21.70 -7.04 8.56
C TRP A 21 21.38 -5.66 7.96
N LEU A 22 20.38 -4.97 8.49
CA LEU A 22 20.02 -3.61 8.03
C LEU A 22 21.19 -2.65 8.17
N LYS A 23 21.89 -2.67 9.32
CA LYS A 23 23.09 -1.84 9.53
C LYS A 23 24.18 -2.09 8.50
N ALA A 24 24.33 -3.33 8.03
CA ALA A 24 25.35 -3.73 7.07
C ALA A 24 24.94 -3.50 5.61
N ASN A 25 23.65 -3.46 5.30
CA ASN A 25 23.14 -3.51 3.93
C ASN A 25 22.36 -2.27 3.48
N VAL A 26 21.83 -1.46 4.39
CA VAL A 26 21.16 -0.20 4.02
C VAL A 26 22.22 0.80 3.57
N PRO A 27 22.12 1.33 2.34
CA PRO A 27 23.08 2.32 1.87
C PRO A 27 23.06 3.57 2.74
N PRO A 28 24.23 4.10 3.17
CA PRO A 28 24.27 5.28 4.04
C PRO A 28 23.74 6.56 3.38
N ASN A 29 23.71 6.58 2.05
CA ASN A 29 23.21 7.67 1.24
C ASN A 29 21.78 7.47 0.71
N ILE A 30 21.04 6.52 1.29
CA ILE A 30 19.63 6.33 0.88
C ILE A 30 18.80 7.56 1.30
N ALA A 31 18.15 8.19 0.33
CA ALA A 31 17.37 9.39 0.61
C ALA A 31 16.00 9.03 1.24
N HIS A 32 15.51 9.91 2.09
CA HIS A 32 14.19 9.85 2.72
C HIS A 32 13.40 11.11 2.38
N PRO A 33 13.03 11.33 1.09
CA PRO A 33 12.34 12.54 0.72
C PRO A 33 10.99 12.62 1.41
N ALA A 34 10.60 13.84 1.77
CA ALA A 34 9.30 14.14 2.36
C ALA A 34 8.15 13.79 1.40
N ASP A 35 8.36 14.07 0.12
CA ASP A 35 7.45 13.67 -0.97
C ASP A 35 8.18 12.69 -1.89
N SER A 36 7.54 11.58 -2.18
CA SER A 36 8.10 10.57 -3.08
C SER A 36 8.23 11.05 -4.53
N ALA A 37 7.59 12.16 -4.91
CA ALA A 37 7.84 12.84 -6.18
C ALA A 37 9.29 13.34 -6.30
N ASP A 38 9.92 13.65 -5.16
CA ASP A 38 11.29 14.14 -5.11
C ASP A 38 12.34 13.02 -5.18
N LEU A 39 11.90 11.75 -5.28
CA LEU A 39 12.82 10.62 -5.40
C LEU A 39 13.47 10.62 -6.78
N THR A 40 14.81 10.72 -6.80
CA THR A 40 15.58 10.62 -8.05
C THR A 40 15.66 9.20 -8.57
N TYR A 41 15.95 9.03 -9.87
CA TYR A 41 16.14 7.70 -10.47
C TYR A 41 17.28 6.91 -9.81
N GLU A 42 18.37 7.59 -9.43
CA GLU A 42 19.49 6.97 -8.71
C GLU A 42 19.05 6.42 -7.36
N GLN A 43 18.32 7.21 -6.58
CA GLN A 43 17.76 6.79 -5.30
C GLN A 43 16.74 5.66 -5.44
N TYR A 44 15.96 5.69 -6.53
CA TYR A 44 15.09 4.58 -6.91
C TYR A 44 15.88 3.29 -7.14
N GLN A 45 17.00 3.34 -7.86
CA GLN A 45 17.85 2.16 -8.13
C GLN A 45 18.49 1.61 -6.84
N LEU A 46 18.96 2.47 -5.94
CA LEU A 46 19.46 2.04 -4.63
C LEU A 46 18.39 1.26 -3.84
N ARG A 47 17.16 1.75 -3.83
CA ARG A 47 16.04 1.07 -3.18
C ARG A 47 15.70 -0.25 -3.85
N ARG A 48 15.74 -0.33 -5.18
CA ARG A 48 15.55 -1.58 -5.92
C ARG A 48 16.61 -2.61 -5.57
N GLN A 49 17.86 -2.20 -5.44
CA GLN A 49 18.95 -3.08 -5.01
C GLN A 49 18.73 -3.60 -3.59
N LEU A 50 18.34 -2.73 -2.67
CA LEU A 50 18.00 -3.14 -1.30
C LEU A 50 16.83 -4.14 -1.29
N GLY A 51 15.78 -3.91 -2.10
CA GLY A 51 14.66 -4.82 -2.25
C GLY A 51 15.08 -6.22 -2.73
N ARG A 52 15.97 -6.31 -3.71
CA ARG A 52 16.54 -7.59 -4.20
C ARG A 52 17.34 -8.31 -3.10
N ARG A 53 18.16 -7.59 -2.34
CA ARG A 53 18.89 -8.17 -1.19
C ARG A 53 17.95 -8.70 -0.11
N LEU A 54 16.84 -7.98 0.16
CA LEU A 54 15.79 -8.47 1.05
C LEU A 54 15.09 -9.70 0.47
N GLY A 55 14.85 -9.73 -0.85
CA GLY A 55 14.30 -10.89 -1.56
C GLY A 55 15.20 -12.11 -1.49
N GLU A 56 16.51 -11.95 -1.65
CA GLU A 56 17.52 -13.04 -1.50
C GLU A 56 17.49 -13.66 -0.10
N LYS A 57 17.20 -12.85 0.94
CA LYS A 57 17.02 -13.31 2.32
C LYS A 57 15.62 -13.90 2.57
N GLY A 58 14.68 -13.78 1.63
CA GLY A 58 13.27 -14.10 1.84
C GLY A 58 12.54 -13.06 2.71
N TRP A 59 13.13 -11.90 2.96
CA TRP A 59 12.59 -10.86 3.84
C TRP A 59 11.75 -9.80 3.12
N LEU A 60 11.83 -9.74 1.80
CA LEU A 60 10.97 -8.85 1.00
C LEU A 60 9.48 -9.29 1.10
N TRP A 61 9.27 -10.61 1.07
CA TRP A 61 7.96 -11.25 1.23
C TRP A 61 8.05 -12.34 2.29
N PRO A 62 8.15 -11.97 3.59
CA PRO A 62 8.53 -12.88 4.64
C PRO A 62 7.56 -14.05 4.83
N THR A 63 6.26 -13.84 4.66
CA THR A 63 5.24 -14.89 4.85
C THR A 63 4.88 -15.66 3.58
N ALA A 64 5.42 -15.25 2.41
CA ALA A 64 5.16 -15.96 1.16
C ALA A 64 5.86 -17.33 1.13
N PRO A 65 5.32 -18.31 0.37
CA PRO A 65 5.87 -19.68 0.33
C PRO A 65 7.31 -19.73 -0.21
N LYS A 66 8.17 -20.50 0.45
CA LYS A 66 9.58 -20.69 0.05
C LYS A 66 9.73 -21.29 -1.34
N GLU A 67 8.83 -22.19 -1.72
CA GLU A 67 8.85 -22.86 -3.03
C GLU A 67 8.75 -21.91 -4.22
N TYR A 68 8.16 -20.70 -3.98
CA TYR A 68 8.06 -19.63 -4.97
C TYR A 68 8.99 -18.44 -4.66
N GLY A 69 9.99 -18.61 -3.78
CA GLY A 69 10.99 -17.60 -3.49
C GLY A 69 10.63 -16.62 -2.37
N GLY A 70 9.56 -16.88 -1.63
CA GLY A 70 9.23 -16.14 -0.41
C GLY A 70 10.01 -16.61 0.82
N GLY A 71 9.81 -15.95 1.96
CA GLY A 71 10.52 -16.26 3.20
C GLY A 71 10.05 -17.51 3.93
N GLY A 72 8.76 -17.88 3.79
CA GLY A 72 8.13 -18.95 4.56
C GLY A 72 8.20 -18.73 6.07
N LEU A 73 8.29 -17.46 6.49
CA LEU A 73 8.32 -17.03 7.88
C LEU A 73 6.90 -16.85 8.43
N THR A 74 6.78 -16.81 9.75
CA THR A 74 5.52 -16.56 10.43
C THR A 74 5.16 -15.06 10.45
N LEU A 75 3.93 -14.74 10.83
CA LEU A 75 3.50 -13.36 11.07
C LEU A 75 4.33 -12.68 12.17
N ASP A 76 4.78 -13.44 13.16
CA ASP A 76 5.59 -12.93 14.28
C ASP A 76 6.94 -12.41 13.79
N HIS A 77 7.58 -13.12 12.86
CA HIS A 77 8.80 -12.66 12.19
C HIS A 77 8.51 -11.44 11.30
N ALA A 78 7.40 -11.45 10.58
CA ALA A 78 7.04 -10.34 9.68
C ALA A 78 6.87 -9.03 10.43
N VAL A 79 6.22 -9.05 11.61
CA VAL A 79 6.04 -7.85 12.45
C VAL A 79 7.37 -7.31 12.94
N VAL A 80 8.25 -8.16 13.44
CA VAL A 80 9.59 -7.76 13.89
C VAL A 80 10.40 -7.13 12.74
N LEU A 81 10.32 -7.74 11.56
CA LEU A 81 11.00 -7.23 10.37
C LEU A 81 10.47 -5.86 9.95
N GLU A 82 9.14 -5.67 9.93
CA GLU A 82 8.52 -4.38 9.61
C GLU A 82 8.92 -3.29 10.61
N GLU A 83 8.93 -3.59 11.92
CA GLU A 83 9.35 -2.66 12.96
C GLU A 83 10.80 -2.21 12.79
N GLU A 84 11.71 -3.14 12.50
CA GLU A 84 13.13 -2.81 12.33
C GLU A 84 13.40 -2.03 11.03
N ILE A 85 12.67 -2.33 9.96
CA ILE A 85 12.71 -1.55 8.72
C ILE A 85 12.20 -0.13 8.96
N ASP A 86 11.10 0.02 9.69
CA ASP A 86 10.55 1.33 10.05
C ASP A 86 11.51 2.12 10.96
N ALA A 87 12.15 1.45 11.93
CA ALA A 87 13.14 2.07 12.82
C ALA A 87 14.36 2.61 12.07
N CYS A 88 14.70 2.05 10.91
CA CYS A 88 15.73 2.59 10.01
C CYS A 88 15.24 3.77 9.18
N GLY A 89 13.99 4.23 9.34
CA GLY A 89 13.40 5.30 8.54
C GLY A 89 13.12 4.89 7.09
N LEU A 90 13.23 3.61 6.77
CA LEU A 90 12.97 3.09 5.43
C LEU A 90 11.46 3.03 5.19
N THR A 91 10.95 4.04 4.51
CA THR A 91 9.59 3.98 3.98
C THR A 91 9.59 3.19 2.68
N LEU A 92 8.53 2.40 2.50
CA LEU A 92 8.27 1.62 1.29
C LEU A 92 8.32 2.47 0.02
N PRO A 93 8.02 1.89 -1.03
CA PRO A 93 8.79 1.36 -2.13
C PRO A 93 9.83 2.35 -2.69
N PRO A 94 10.64 1.96 -3.59
CA PRO A 94 10.40 0.88 -4.56
C PRO A 94 11.04 -0.45 -4.24
N TYR A 95 11.69 -0.63 -3.08
CA TYR A 95 12.19 -1.94 -2.70
C TYR A 95 11.06 -2.90 -2.29
N TYR A 96 9.91 -2.35 -1.88
CA TYR A 96 8.69 -3.10 -1.58
C TYR A 96 7.60 -2.76 -2.61
N ASP A 97 7.24 -3.73 -3.43
CA ASP A 97 6.28 -3.56 -4.51
C ASP A 97 4.85 -3.90 -4.03
N THR A 98 4.06 -2.89 -3.71
CA THR A 98 2.66 -3.07 -3.28
C THR A 98 1.83 -3.77 -4.36
N GLY A 99 2.05 -3.45 -5.63
CA GLY A 99 1.41 -4.14 -6.75
C GLY A 99 1.77 -5.62 -6.76
N GLY A 100 3.03 -5.96 -6.53
CA GLY A 100 3.50 -7.33 -6.43
C GLY A 100 2.90 -8.08 -5.24
N ARG A 101 2.73 -7.41 -4.09
CA ARG A 101 2.05 -8.01 -2.94
C ARG A 101 0.62 -8.43 -3.27
N LEU A 102 -0.15 -7.56 -3.88
CA LEU A 102 -1.56 -7.82 -4.18
C LEU A 102 -1.71 -8.78 -5.36
N GLY A 103 -1.03 -8.49 -6.48
CA GLY A 103 -1.06 -9.33 -7.69
C GLY A 103 -0.43 -10.70 -7.48
N GLY A 104 0.70 -10.76 -6.77
CA GLY A 104 1.37 -12.02 -6.44
C GLY A 104 0.50 -12.95 -5.59
N ASN A 105 -0.19 -12.43 -4.59
CA ASN A 105 -1.14 -13.23 -3.82
C ASN A 105 -2.35 -13.69 -4.66
N SER A 106 -2.82 -12.86 -5.60
CA SER A 106 -3.87 -13.29 -6.53
C SER A 106 -3.40 -14.44 -7.42
N ILE A 107 -2.16 -14.39 -7.92
CA ILE A 107 -1.56 -15.50 -8.69
C ILE A 107 -1.36 -16.74 -7.80
N LEU A 108 -0.91 -16.56 -6.55
CA LEU A 108 -0.72 -17.67 -5.61
C LEU A 108 -2.02 -18.47 -5.39
N VAL A 109 -3.16 -17.78 -5.32
CA VAL A 109 -4.47 -18.41 -5.09
C VAL A 109 -5.07 -18.96 -6.39
N TRP A 110 -5.02 -18.20 -7.49
CA TRP A 110 -5.81 -18.46 -8.70
C TRP A 110 -4.99 -18.85 -9.93
N GLY A 111 -3.67 -18.67 -9.89
CA GLY A 111 -2.79 -19.01 -11.00
C GLY A 111 -2.63 -20.51 -11.19
N THR A 112 -2.39 -20.94 -12.42
CA THR A 112 -1.90 -22.29 -12.72
C THR A 112 -0.52 -22.49 -12.11
N GLU A 113 -0.08 -23.74 -11.94
CA GLU A 113 1.26 -24.01 -11.41
C GLU A 113 2.35 -23.43 -12.30
N GLU A 114 2.16 -23.43 -13.62
CA GLU A 114 3.06 -22.80 -14.58
C GLU A 114 3.15 -21.28 -14.34
N GLN A 115 2.01 -20.59 -14.18
CA GLN A 115 1.97 -19.16 -13.87
C GLN A 115 2.63 -18.84 -12.53
N LYS A 116 2.38 -19.65 -11.49
CA LYS A 116 3.01 -19.49 -10.17
C LYS A 116 4.51 -19.57 -10.28
N ARG A 117 5.06 -20.59 -10.94
CA ARG A 117 6.50 -20.79 -11.14
C ARG A 117 7.12 -19.71 -12.01
N TYR A 118 6.37 -19.12 -12.92
CA TYR A 118 6.85 -18.06 -13.79
C TYR A 118 6.89 -16.68 -13.12
N PHE A 119 5.80 -16.27 -12.44
CA PHE A 119 5.65 -14.92 -11.89
C PHE A 119 6.17 -14.78 -10.47
N LEU A 120 5.80 -15.70 -9.57
CA LEU A 120 5.99 -15.51 -8.14
C LEU A 120 7.47 -15.38 -7.73
N PRO A 121 8.42 -16.18 -8.25
CA PRO A 121 9.82 -16.02 -7.88
C PRO A 121 10.38 -14.65 -8.23
N LYS A 122 10.00 -14.10 -9.38
CA LYS A 122 10.44 -12.77 -9.84
C LYS A 122 9.87 -11.67 -8.93
N ILE A 123 8.61 -11.79 -8.53
CA ILE A 123 7.93 -10.84 -7.63
C ILE A 123 8.54 -10.94 -6.24
N PHE A 124 8.64 -12.14 -5.66
CA PHE A 124 9.06 -12.33 -4.28
C PHE A 124 10.54 -12.05 -4.05
N ARG A 125 11.38 -12.16 -5.08
CA ARG A 125 12.80 -11.77 -5.03
C ARG A 125 13.03 -10.30 -5.37
N GLY A 126 11.96 -9.52 -5.71
CA GLY A 126 12.10 -8.12 -6.10
C GLY A 126 12.79 -7.90 -7.44
N GLU A 127 12.83 -8.91 -8.30
CA GLU A 127 13.41 -8.84 -9.64
C GLU A 127 12.57 -7.98 -10.57
N VAL A 128 11.24 -8.11 -10.46
CA VAL A 128 10.26 -7.34 -11.23
C VAL A 128 9.44 -6.41 -10.34
N ARG A 129 8.95 -5.34 -10.93
CA ARG A 129 8.00 -4.43 -10.34
C ARG A 129 6.67 -4.53 -11.06
N THR A 130 5.57 -4.52 -10.30
CA THR A 130 4.23 -4.60 -10.87
C THR A 130 3.39 -3.37 -10.53
N TRP A 131 2.48 -2.99 -11.41
CA TRP A 131 1.51 -1.95 -11.14
C TRP A 131 0.09 -2.51 -11.12
N GLN A 132 -0.68 -2.03 -10.16
CA GLN A 132 -2.11 -2.28 -10.04
C GLN A 132 -2.88 -1.29 -10.92
N LEU A 133 -3.68 -1.81 -11.85
CA LEU A 133 -4.50 -1.05 -12.79
C LEU A 133 -5.97 -1.41 -12.61
N LEU A 134 -6.66 -0.76 -11.70
CA LEU A 134 -8.07 -1.06 -11.42
C LEU A 134 -9.00 0.05 -11.91
N SER A 135 -8.79 1.28 -11.43
CA SER A 135 -9.69 2.39 -11.69
C SER A 135 -9.68 2.87 -13.13
N GLU A 136 -10.84 3.28 -13.60
CA GLU A 136 -11.08 3.96 -14.86
C GLU A 136 -11.76 5.30 -14.61
N PRO A 137 -11.85 6.24 -15.57
CA PRO A 137 -12.53 7.51 -15.38
C PRO A 137 -13.95 7.38 -14.82
N GLU A 138 -14.68 6.33 -15.22
CA GLU A 138 -16.07 6.09 -14.82
C GLU A 138 -16.23 4.90 -13.84
N ALA A 139 -15.14 4.24 -13.46
CA ALA A 139 -15.17 3.06 -12.59
C ALA A 139 -14.06 3.10 -11.53
N GLY A 140 -14.35 3.73 -10.41
CA GLY A 140 -13.50 3.74 -9.21
C GLY A 140 -14.11 2.93 -8.09
N SER A 141 -14.98 3.54 -7.27
CA SER A 141 -15.73 2.83 -6.20
C SER A 141 -16.62 1.72 -6.74
N ASP A 142 -17.15 1.89 -7.96
CA ASP A 142 -17.89 0.87 -8.68
C ASP A 142 -16.97 0.07 -9.62
N LEU A 143 -15.98 -0.61 -9.04
CA LEU A 143 -14.95 -1.34 -9.79
C LEU A 143 -15.51 -2.41 -10.73
N ALA A 144 -16.65 -3.01 -10.41
CA ALA A 144 -17.27 -4.01 -11.27
C ALA A 144 -17.84 -3.43 -12.59
N ASN A 145 -17.78 -2.11 -12.76
CA ASN A 145 -18.25 -1.41 -13.96
C ASN A 145 -17.13 -1.01 -14.93
N VAL A 146 -15.95 -1.61 -14.80
CA VAL A 146 -14.81 -1.34 -15.72
C VAL A 146 -15.20 -1.62 -17.18
N LYS A 147 -14.70 -0.78 -18.07
CA LYS A 147 -15.00 -0.79 -19.51
C LYS A 147 -13.80 -1.20 -20.38
N THR A 148 -12.58 -1.19 -19.83
CA THR A 148 -11.42 -1.74 -20.55
C THR A 148 -11.76 -3.14 -21.01
N ALA A 149 -11.82 -3.35 -22.31
CA ALA A 149 -12.29 -4.58 -22.93
C ALA A 149 -11.12 -5.50 -23.27
N ALA A 150 -11.30 -6.79 -23.09
CA ALA A 150 -10.40 -7.83 -23.60
C ALA A 150 -11.20 -8.79 -24.49
N ARG A 151 -10.97 -8.72 -25.78
CA ARG A 151 -11.63 -9.57 -26.78
C ARG A 151 -10.72 -10.75 -27.14
N ARG A 152 -11.23 -11.96 -27.04
CA ARG A 152 -10.50 -13.17 -27.43
C ARG A 152 -10.21 -13.18 -28.93
N ASP A 153 -8.99 -13.56 -29.30
CA ASP A 153 -8.51 -13.69 -30.67
C ASP A 153 -7.60 -14.94 -30.77
N GLY A 154 -8.20 -16.10 -31.01
CA GLY A 154 -7.54 -17.41 -30.92
C GLY A 154 -7.16 -17.73 -29.49
N ASP A 155 -5.87 -17.97 -29.26
CA ASP A 155 -5.31 -18.24 -27.91
C ASP A 155 -4.90 -16.96 -27.17
N ASP A 156 -4.99 -15.80 -27.85
CA ASP A 156 -4.63 -14.49 -27.31
C ASP A 156 -5.87 -13.64 -26.98
N TYR A 157 -5.61 -12.47 -26.42
CA TYR A 157 -6.61 -11.42 -26.18
C TYR A 157 -6.14 -10.09 -26.74
N ILE A 158 -7.07 -9.32 -27.31
CA ILE A 158 -6.84 -7.93 -27.72
C ILE A 158 -7.48 -7.01 -26.70
N ILE A 159 -6.64 -6.21 -26.02
CA ILE A 159 -7.07 -5.32 -24.96
C ILE A 159 -7.13 -3.88 -25.44
N ASN A 160 -8.26 -3.22 -25.16
CA ASN A 160 -8.51 -1.81 -25.47
C ASN A 160 -9.17 -1.11 -24.29
N GLY A 161 -8.72 0.11 -23.99
CA GLY A 161 -9.29 0.92 -22.92
C GLY A 161 -8.27 1.81 -22.21
N GLN A 162 -8.61 2.25 -21.03
CA GLN A 162 -7.74 3.11 -20.22
C GLN A 162 -7.89 2.86 -18.72
N LYS A 163 -6.81 3.10 -17.99
CA LYS A 163 -6.76 3.02 -16.52
C LYS A 163 -6.13 4.29 -15.96
N ILE A 164 -6.62 4.74 -14.81
CA ILE A 164 -6.17 5.98 -14.17
C ILE A 164 -5.66 5.75 -12.74
N PHE A 165 -4.93 6.72 -12.20
CA PHE A 165 -4.31 6.71 -10.87
C PHE A 165 -3.31 5.56 -10.66
N VAL A 166 -2.60 5.20 -11.71
CA VAL A 166 -1.74 4.02 -11.77
C VAL A 166 -0.32 4.33 -11.36
N GLY A 167 0.28 3.41 -10.62
CA GLY A 167 1.72 3.23 -10.48
C GLY A 167 2.47 4.44 -9.93
N SER A 168 3.60 4.74 -10.54
CA SER A 168 4.62 5.66 -10.04
C SER A 168 5.53 6.18 -11.14
N ALA A 169 6.53 7.00 -10.79
CA ALA A 169 7.39 7.72 -11.75
C ALA A 169 8.25 6.79 -12.64
N PHE A 170 8.67 5.62 -12.17
CA PHE A 170 9.79 4.87 -12.78
C PHE A 170 9.38 3.58 -13.48
N GLY A 171 8.15 3.47 -13.94
CA GLY A 171 7.67 2.35 -14.73
C GLY A 171 7.42 1.05 -13.93
N ALA A 172 6.98 0.04 -14.61
CA ALA A 172 6.81 -1.33 -14.13
C ALA A 172 7.23 -2.33 -15.20
N ASP A 173 7.55 -3.55 -14.78
CA ASP A 173 7.83 -4.67 -15.68
C ASP A 173 6.52 -5.37 -16.09
N TYR A 174 5.55 -5.41 -15.17
CA TYR A 174 4.21 -5.95 -15.39
C TYR A 174 3.14 -5.01 -14.86
N VAL A 175 1.98 -5.06 -15.50
CA VAL A 175 0.75 -4.43 -15.02
C VAL A 175 -0.32 -5.50 -14.83
N TRP A 176 -1.13 -5.40 -13.79
CA TRP A 176 -2.26 -6.31 -13.63
C TRP A 176 -3.58 -5.55 -13.52
N THR A 177 -4.61 -6.11 -14.15
CA THR A 177 -5.86 -5.38 -14.35
C THR A 177 -7.07 -6.27 -14.47
N LEU A 178 -8.24 -5.70 -14.14
CA LEU A 178 -9.54 -6.21 -14.53
C LEU A 178 -9.94 -5.64 -15.88
N THR A 179 -10.47 -6.51 -16.75
CA THR A 179 -11.03 -6.16 -18.06
C THR A 179 -12.41 -6.78 -18.21
N SER A 180 -13.25 -6.18 -19.04
CA SER A 180 -14.53 -6.75 -19.48
C SER A 180 -14.28 -7.71 -20.64
N THR A 181 -14.60 -8.98 -20.47
CA THR A 181 -14.48 -10.02 -21.51
C THR A 181 -15.83 -10.42 -22.07
N ASP A 182 -16.92 -10.30 -21.33
CA ASP A 182 -18.28 -10.56 -21.78
C ASP A 182 -19.24 -9.45 -21.31
N PRO A 183 -19.39 -8.37 -22.07
CA PRO A 183 -20.29 -7.26 -21.69
C PRO A 183 -21.76 -7.66 -21.53
N GLY A 184 -22.18 -8.80 -22.09
CA GLY A 184 -23.54 -9.32 -22.01
C GLY A 184 -23.81 -10.18 -20.78
N ALA A 185 -22.78 -10.65 -20.09
CA ALA A 185 -22.92 -11.49 -18.92
C ALA A 185 -23.37 -10.69 -17.68
N PRO A 186 -23.98 -11.36 -16.69
CA PRO A 186 -24.33 -10.71 -15.42
C PRO A 186 -23.10 -10.09 -14.73
N ARG A 187 -23.35 -8.98 -14.03
CA ARG A 187 -22.34 -8.27 -13.23
C ARG A 187 -21.53 -9.25 -12.36
N HIS A 188 -20.23 -9.09 -12.28
CA HIS A 188 -19.23 -9.92 -11.63
C HIS A 188 -18.90 -11.24 -12.36
N HIS A 189 -19.66 -11.62 -13.39
CA HIS A 189 -19.43 -12.78 -14.25
C HIS A 189 -19.03 -12.36 -15.69
N ASN A 190 -18.60 -11.15 -15.83
CA ASN A 190 -18.27 -10.50 -17.11
C ASN A 190 -16.84 -9.99 -17.17
N LEU A 191 -16.03 -10.28 -16.15
CA LEU A 191 -14.70 -9.72 -15.97
C LEU A 191 -13.63 -10.80 -15.94
N SER A 192 -12.47 -10.47 -16.51
CA SER A 192 -11.26 -11.29 -16.46
C SER A 192 -10.08 -10.52 -15.89
N TRP A 193 -9.15 -11.24 -15.26
CA TRP A 193 -7.98 -10.64 -14.63
C TRP A 193 -6.70 -11.06 -15.36
N PHE A 194 -5.86 -10.08 -15.72
CA PHE A 194 -4.64 -10.31 -16.47
C PHE A 194 -3.42 -9.75 -15.75
N MET A 195 -2.27 -10.49 -15.85
CA MET A 195 -0.92 -10.00 -15.54
C MET A 195 -0.18 -9.77 -16.85
N ILE A 196 -0.06 -8.52 -17.28
CA ILE A 196 0.37 -8.11 -18.63
C ILE A 196 1.80 -7.57 -18.57
N PRO A 197 2.73 -7.96 -19.47
CA PRO A 197 4.00 -7.27 -19.63
C PRO A 197 3.76 -5.79 -19.99
N ALA A 198 4.47 -4.89 -19.28
CA ALA A 198 4.21 -3.45 -19.42
C ALA A 198 4.79 -2.82 -20.71
N ASP A 199 5.66 -3.54 -21.39
CA ASP A 199 6.38 -3.11 -22.62
C ASP A 199 5.71 -3.58 -23.91
N LEU A 200 4.52 -4.18 -23.85
CA LEU A 200 3.82 -4.62 -25.06
C LEU A 200 3.43 -3.44 -25.96
N PRO A 201 3.53 -3.61 -27.29
CA PRO A 201 3.06 -2.62 -28.24
C PRO A 201 1.60 -2.21 -28.01
N GLY A 202 1.30 -0.92 -28.09
CA GLY A 202 -0.03 -0.37 -27.86
C GLY A 202 -0.27 0.08 -26.42
N ILE A 203 0.66 -0.17 -25.47
CA ILE A 203 0.59 0.40 -24.12
C ILE A 203 1.23 1.79 -24.11
N THR A 204 0.47 2.79 -23.69
CA THR A 204 0.96 4.17 -23.55
C THR A 204 0.75 4.64 -22.11
N VAL A 205 1.81 5.13 -21.48
CA VAL A 205 1.80 5.67 -20.12
C VAL A 205 1.88 7.20 -20.19
N ARG A 206 0.97 7.89 -19.50
CA ARG A 206 0.94 9.36 -19.39
C ARG A 206 0.93 9.77 -17.92
N PRO A 207 1.90 10.58 -17.47
CA PRO A 207 1.89 11.09 -16.10
C PRO A 207 0.68 11.98 -15.84
N MET A 208 0.24 11.99 -14.58
CA MET A 208 -0.85 12.83 -14.09
C MET A 208 -0.30 13.75 -13.00
N ASP A 209 -0.64 15.03 -13.08
CA ASP A 209 -0.35 15.99 -12.03
C ASP A 209 -1.42 15.89 -10.93
N LEU A 210 -1.01 15.47 -9.76
CA LEU A 210 -1.86 15.36 -8.58
C LEU A 210 -1.34 16.26 -7.46
N LEU A 211 -2.23 16.72 -6.60
CA LEU A 211 -1.88 17.51 -5.41
C LEU A 211 -0.85 16.79 -4.54
N SER A 212 -1.02 15.50 -4.37
CA SER A 212 -0.03 14.60 -3.78
C SER A 212 -0.26 13.21 -4.35
N ALA A 213 0.79 12.51 -4.63
CA ALA A 213 0.70 11.12 -5.05
C ALA A 213 1.02 10.14 -3.94
N SER A 214 1.40 10.61 -2.77
CA SER A 214 1.63 9.82 -1.57
C SER A 214 0.33 9.46 -0.85
N GLY A 215 -0.72 9.07 -1.56
CA GLY A 215 -2.02 8.70 -0.98
C GLY A 215 -1.97 7.52 0.00
N GLU A 216 -0.85 6.82 0.09
CA GLU A 216 -0.55 5.85 1.15
C GLU A 216 0.84 6.14 1.69
N ALA A 217 0.96 6.29 3.00
CA ALA A 217 2.25 6.26 3.66
C ALA A 217 2.95 4.96 3.24
N GLY A 218 3.99 5.07 2.44
CA GLY A 218 4.75 3.95 1.94
C GLY A 218 4.44 3.45 0.53
N ALA A 219 3.33 3.82 -0.11
CA ALA A 219 3.08 3.49 -1.52
C ALA A 219 3.82 4.43 -2.49
N GLY A 220 4.69 5.24 -1.93
CA GLY A 220 5.54 6.26 -2.48
C GLY A 220 5.84 6.19 -3.94
N SER A 221 5.32 7.08 -4.60
CA SER A 221 5.89 7.85 -5.69
C SER A 221 4.90 8.93 -6.02
N GLY A 222 5.33 10.16 -5.91
CA GLY A 222 4.55 11.34 -6.13
C GLY A 222 3.88 11.45 -7.49
N VAL A 223 4.09 10.51 -8.38
CA VAL A 223 3.53 10.52 -9.73
C VAL A 223 2.56 9.38 -9.89
N LYS A 224 1.36 9.67 -10.32
CA LYS A 224 0.41 8.69 -10.86
C LYS A 224 0.35 8.83 -12.37
N ASN A 225 -0.22 7.83 -13.03
CA ASN A 225 -0.30 7.79 -14.47
C ASN A 225 -1.71 7.41 -14.94
N THR A 226 -2.02 7.83 -16.15
CA THR A 226 -3.05 7.21 -16.99
C THR A 226 -2.35 6.22 -17.91
N ILE A 227 -2.91 5.03 -18.08
CA ILE A 227 -2.44 4.04 -19.05
C ILE A 227 -3.53 3.82 -20.09
N TYR A 228 -3.12 3.84 -21.35
CA TYR A 228 -3.97 3.54 -22.48
C TYR A 228 -3.55 2.20 -23.09
N PHE A 229 -4.53 1.39 -23.43
CA PHE A 229 -4.39 0.16 -24.21
C PHE A 229 -5.02 0.38 -25.57
N ASP A 230 -4.23 0.30 -26.64
CA ASP A 230 -4.67 0.42 -28.03
C ASP A 230 -4.29 -0.84 -28.78
N ASN A 231 -5.26 -1.74 -28.98
CA ASN A 231 -5.10 -3.03 -29.63
C ASN A 231 -3.92 -3.87 -29.08
N VAL A 232 -3.75 -3.87 -27.76
CA VAL A 232 -2.66 -4.61 -27.11
C VAL A 232 -2.94 -6.10 -27.18
N ARG A 233 -2.08 -6.84 -27.89
CA ARG A 233 -2.16 -8.31 -27.97
C ARG A 233 -1.48 -8.92 -26.77
N VAL A 234 -2.23 -9.71 -26.01
CA VAL A 234 -1.79 -10.38 -24.78
C VAL A 234 -2.04 -11.87 -24.92
N SER A 235 -1.02 -12.68 -24.72
CA SER A 235 -1.17 -14.14 -24.73
C SER A 235 -2.12 -14.61 -23.63
N GLY A 236 -2.91 -15.64 -23.92
CA GLY A 236 -3.81 -16.28 -22.95
C GLY A 236 -3.09 -16.83 -21.71
N PHE A 237 -1.77 -17.06 -21.78
CA PHE A 237 -0.96 -17.38 -20.60
C PHE A 237 -1.07 -16.33 -19.48
N HIS A 238 -1.31 -15.08 -19.82
CA HIS A 238 -1.41 -13.96 -18.89
C HIS A 238 -2.80 -13.81 -18.22
N LEU A 239 -3.80 -14.58 -18.66
CA LEU A 239 -5.11 -14.68 -17.99
C LEU A 239 -5.00 -15.52 -16.73
N VAL A 240 -5.32 -14.96 -15.58
CA VAL A 240 -5.26 -15.65 -14.28
C VAL A 240 -6.67 -15.94 -13.78
N GLY A 241 -6.92 -17.15 -13.32
CA GLY A 241 -8.18 -17.59 -12.71
C GLY A 241 -9.27 -18.00 -13.69
N GLY A 242 -9.08 -17.80 -15.00
CA GLY A 242 -10.04 -18.15 -16.04
C GLY A 242 -10.84 -16.98 -16.58
N GLU A 243 -11.40 -17.14 -17.78
CA GLU A 243 -12.23 -16.14 -18.45
C GLU A 243 -13.54 -15.94 -17.68
N ASN A 244 -13.92 -14.69 -17.46
CA ASN A 244 -15.11 -14.25 -16.71
C ASN A 244 -15.09 -14.57 -15.20
N ASP A 245 -13.98 -15.11 -14.66
CA ASP A 245 -13.75 -15.32 -13.22
C ASP A 245 -12.90 -14.22 -12.57
N GLY A 246 -12.59 -13.14 -13.29
CA GLY A 246 -11.72 -12.06 -12.83
C GLY A 246 -12.20 -11.37 -11.55
N TRP A 247 -13.51 -11.34 -11.28
CA TRP A 247 -14.03 -10.79 -10.01
C TRP A 247 -13.63 -11.64 -8.78
N LYS A 248 -13.55 -12.96 -8.93
CA LYS A 248 -13.06 -13.85 -7.86
C LYS A 248 -11.58 -13.55 -7.56
N VAL A 249 -10.78 -13.40 -8.63
CA VAL A 249 -9.35 -13.03 -8.51
C VAL A 249 -9.20 -11.66 -7.83
N ALA A 250 -10.00 -10.68 -8.27
CA ALA A 250 -10.00 -9.34 -7.70
C ALA A 250 -10.41 -9.33 -6.23
N SER A 251 -11.37 -10.14 -5.82
CA SER A 251 -11.80 -10.23 -4.43
C SER A 251 -10.65 -10.58 -3.50
N THR A 252 -9.71 -11.43 -3.92
CA THR A 252 -8.52 -11.79 -3.14
C THR A 252 -7.65 -10.58 -2.82
N HIS A 253 -7.25 -9.80 -3.82
CA HIS A 253 -6.40 -8.63 -3.56
C HIS A 253 -7.16 -7.49 -2.88
N LEU A 254 -8.48 -7.32 -3.13
CA LEU A 254 -9.30 -6.34 -2.42
C LEU A 254 -9.45 -6.69 -0.93
N GLU A 255 -9.59 -7.97 -0.57
CA GLU A 255 -9.60 -8.39 0.83
C GLU A 255 -8.25 -8.14 1.50
N LEU A 256 -7.14 -8.41 0.83
CA LEU A 256 -5.80 -8.10 1.34
C LEU A 256 -5.58 -6.60 1.51
N GLU A 257 -6.03 -5.80 0.55
CA GLU A 257 -5.90 -4.34 0.60
C GLU A 257 -6.70 -3.73 1.75
N HIS A 258 -7.92 -4.22 1.99
CA HIS A 258 -8.84 -3.65 2.97
C HIS A 258 -8.79 -4.35 4.34
N GLY A 259 -8.30 -5.59 4.41
CA GLY A 259 -8.41 -6.46 5.58
C GLY A 259 -7.15 -6.63 6.41
N THR A 260 -5.96 -6.29 5.89
CA THR A 260 -4.71 -6.65 6.56
C THR A 260 -4.32 -5.72 7.71
N GLY A 261 -5.01 -4.61 7.92
CA GLY A 261 -4.58 -3.58 8.86
C GLY A 261 -3.36 -2.82 8.34
N GLY A 262 -2.98 -1.77 9.06
CA GLY A 262 -1.77 -1.02 8.78
C GLY A 262 -0.57 -1.55 9.58
N ARG A 263 0.52 -0.81 9.57
CA ARG A 263 1.72 -1.08 10.34
C ARG A 263 1.45 -0.93 11.83
N VAL A 264 2.10 -1.80 12.61
CA VAL A 264 2.05 -1.79 14.07
C VAL A 264 3.04 -0.78 14.65
N GLY A 265 4.03 -0.38 13.87
CA GLY A 265 5.10 0.52 14.29
C GLY A 265 4.64 1.93 14.68
N ARG A 266 5.55 2.66 15.30
CA ARG A 266 5.34 4.04 15.75
C ARG A 266 5.16 5.01 14.58
N ASN A 267 4.32 6.02 14.75
CA ASN A 267 4.15 7.07 13.74
C ASN A 267 5.27 8.12 13.86
N TRP A 268 6.31 7.97 13.07
CA TRP A 268 7.48 8.85 13.09
C TRP A 268 7.19 10.31 12.67
N LEU A 269 6.05 10.60 12.01
CA LEU A 269 5.62 11.99 11.76
C LEU A 269 5.29 12.70 13.09
N VAL A 270 4.65 11.98 14.01
CA VAL A 270 4.35 12.47 15.36
C VAL A 270 5.66 12.79 16.10
N ASP A 271 6.63 11.88 16.04
CA ASP A 271 7.94 12.10 16.65
C ASP A 271 8.64 13.37 16.11
N ARG A 272 8.65 13.53 14.78
CA ARG A 272 9.21 14.75 14.13
C ARG A 272 8.47 16.01 14.53
N LEU A 273 7.14 15.98 14.65
CA LEU A 273 6.34 17.10 15.12
C LEU A 273 6.70 17.47 16.57
N PHE A 274 6.81 16.47 17.45
CA PHE A 274 7.20 16.70 18.84
C PHE A 274 8.60 17.28 18.95
N ASP A 275 9.56 16.74 18.21
CA ASP A 275 10.94 17.25 18.17
C ASP A 275 11.00 18.68 17.63
N TYR A 276 10.23 18.98 16.58
CA TYR A 276 10.11 20.33 16.08
C TYR A 276 9.58 21.29 17.15
N CYS A 277 8.49 20.92 17.85
CA CYS A 277 7.90 21.78 18.89
C CYS A 277 8.78 21.92 20.14
N ARG A 278 9.65 20.95 20.45
CA ARG A 278 10.63 21.06 21.52
C ARG A 278 11.75 22.02 21.19
N ASN A 279 12.17 22.06 19.93
CA ASN A 279 13.36 22.80 19.49
C ASN A 279 13.02 24.17 18.88
N THR A 280 11.75 24.44 18.58
CA THR A 280 11.30 25.71 18.00
C THR A 280 10.72 26.62 19.07
N GLN A 281 11.10 27.91 19.02
CA GLN A 281 10.61 28.93 19.95
C GLN A 281 9.58 29.84 19.29
N ARG A 282 8.58 30.26 20.07
CA ARG A 282 7.62 31.29 19.75
C ARG A 282 7.56 32.25 20.95
N ASN A 283 7.77 33.57 20.72
CA ASN A 283 7.79 34.57 21.78
C ASN A 283 8.79 34.25 22.92
N GLY A 284 9.96 33.69 22.58
CA GLY A 284 11.03 33.39 23.54
C GLY A 284 10.82 32.10 24.36
N GLN A 285 9.78 31.31 24.08
CA GLN A 285 9.56 30.05 24.73
C GLN A 285 9.40 28.90 23.71
N PRO A 286 9.87 27.65 24.01
CA PRO A 286 9.64 26.51 23.19
C PRO A 286 8.14 26.26 22.96
N LEU A 287 7.75 25.90 21.74
CA LEU A 287 6.34 25.67 21.36
C LEU A 287 5.61 24.71 22.30
N HIS A 288 6.28 23.63 22.70
CA HIS A 288 5.70 22.64 23.62
C HIS A 288 5.41 23.14 25.05
N ARG A 289 5.81 24.38 25.39
CA ARG A 289 5.49 25.04 26.66
C ARG A 289 4.21 25.87 26.59
N ASP A 290 3.70 26.13 25.40
CA ASP A 290 2.42 26.76 25.19
C ASP A 290 1.30 25.74 25.47
N PRO A 291 0.36 26.02 26.40
CA PRO A 291 -0.72 25.09 26.77
C PRO A 291 -1.63 24.70 25.57
N GLU A 292 -1.92 25.63 24.66
CA GLU A 292 -2.76 25.36 23.49
C GLU A 292 -2.03 24.43 22.50
N VAL A 293 -0.74 24.67 22.29
CA VAL A 293 0.11 23.78 21.48
C VAL A 293 0.18 22.39 22.11
N CYS A 294 0.36 22.33 23.44
CA CYS A 294 0.44 21.07 24.15
C CYS A 294 -0.84 20.24 24.02
N ASP A 295 -2.00 20.88 24.12
CA ASP A 295 -3.30 20.24 23.95
C ASP A 295 -3.45 19.65 22.53
N ARG A 296 -3.13 20.43 21.51
CA ARG A 296 -3.17 19.96 20.12
C ARG A 296 -2.14 18.85 19.81
N LEU A 297 -0.96 18.91 20.42
CA LEU A 297 0.02 17.83 20.31
C LEU A 297 -0.52 16.51 20.88
N MET A 298 -1.27 16.59 21.98
CA MET A 298 -1.91 15.42 22.58
C MET A 298 -3.02 14.86 21.67
N ASP A 299 -3.82 15.71 21.02
CA ASP A 299 -4.79 15.27 20.00
C ASP A 299 -4.10 14.45 18.90
N VAL A 300 -3.00 14.97 18.33
CA VAL A 300 -2.22 14.27 17.28
C VAL A 300 -1.66 12.94 17.79
N TYR A 301 -1.13 12.93 19.00
CA TYR A 301 -0.60 11.72 19.63
C TYR A 301 -1.68 10.66 19.84
N ILE A 302 -2.83 11.06 20.39
CA ILE A 302 -3.97 10.15 20.66
C ILE A 302 -4.49 9.53 19.36
N GLU A 303 -4.65 10.32 18.30
CA GLU A 303 -5.07 9.82 16.98
C GLU A 303 -4.11 8.74 16.44
N ALA A 304 -2.81 9.00 16.57
CA ALA A 304 -1.79 8.04 16.12
C ALA A 304 -1.82 6.74 16.96
N GLU A 305 -1.96 6.85 18.29
CA GLU A 305 -2.02 5.70 19.18
C GLU A 305 -3.29 4.86 18.99
N ILE A 306 -4.45 5.48 18.77
CA ILE A 306 -5.69 4.75 18.45
C ILE A 306 -5.50 3.94 17.16
N LEU A 307 -4.88 4.53 16.12
CA LEU A 307 -4.61 3.83 14.88
C LEU A 307 -3.65 2.64 15.11
N ARG A 308 -2.60 2.84 15.90
CA ARG A 308 -1.67 1.76 16.28
C ARG A 308 -2.39 0.62 16.99
N LEU A 309 -3.30 0.92 17.92
CA LEU A 309 -4.10 -0.09 18.61
C LEU A 309 -5.04 -0.86 17.69
N PHE A 310 -5.66 -0.21 16.69
CA PHE A 310 -6.44 -0.91 15.67
C PHE A 310 -5.59 -1.87 14.84
N ASN A 311 -4.39 -1.46 14.47
CA ASN A 311 -3.45 -2.29 13.71
C ASN A 311 -2.95 -3.48 14.54
N LEU A 312 -2.61 -3.27 15.82
CA LEU A 312 -2.27 -4.33 16.79
C LEU A 312 -3.39 -5.34 16.93
N ARG A 313 -4.64 -4.88 17.09
CA ARG A 313 -5.79 -5.77 17.17
C ARG A 313 -5.92 -6.62 15.90
N ASN A 314 -5.81 -6.02 14.71
CA ASN A 314 -5.91 -6.72 13.44
C ASN A 314 -4.76 -7.74 13.27
N TYR A 315 -3.57 -7.39 13.73
CA TYR A 315 -2.44 -8.32 13.78
C TYR A 315 -2.74 -9.51 14.70
N TRP A 316 -3.15 -9.24 15.94
CA TRP A 316 -3.50 -10.27 16.92
C TRP A 316 -4.62 -11.21 16.41
N MET A 317 -5.66 -10.66 15.80
CA MET A 317 -6.76 -11.45 15.25
C MET A 317 -6.28 -12.42 14.16
N ARG A 318 -5.38 -11.98 13.28
CA ARG A 318 -4.79 -12.84 12.25
C ARG A 318 -3.87 -13.89 12.84
N HIS A 319 -3.03 -13.51 13.79
CA HIS A 319 -2.13 -14.43 14.50
C HIS A 319 -2.91 -15.52 15.22
N SER A 320 -3.97 -15.16 15.93
CA SER A 320 -4.84 -16.10 16.64
C SER A 320 -5.85 -16.83 15.74
N LYS A 321 -5.78 -16.62 14.42
CA LYS A 321 -6.76 -17.17 13.44
C LYS A 321 -8.22 -16.80 13.77
N ALA A 322 -8.43 -15.68 14.47
CA ALA A 322 -9.76 -15.16 14.74
C ALA A 322 -10.45 -14.71 13.45
N ASN A 323 -11.76 -14.79 13.43
CA ASN A 323 -12.53 -14.36 12.26
C ASN A 323 -12.48 -12.83 12.13
N VAL A 324 -11.71 -12.32 11.18
CA VAL A 324 -11.64 -10.89 10.85
C VAL A 324 -12.83 -10.54 9.96
N THR A 325 -13.66 -9.59 10.42
CA THR A 325 -14.87 -9.15 9.69
C THR A 325 -14.77 -7.68 9.27
N TYR A 326 -15.17 -6.77 10.13
CA TYR A 326 -15.20 -5.32 9.87
C TYR A 326 -13.93 -4.61 10.35
N GLU A 327 -13.06 -5.26 11.07
CA GLU A 327 -11.94 -4.66 11.79
C GLU A 327 -10.90 -4.03 10.85
N GLY A 328 -10.64 -4.66 9.70
CA GLY A 328 -9.78 -4.11 8.66
C GLY A 328 -10.33 -2.80 8.07
N PRO A 329 -11.58 -2.82 7.53
CA PRO A 329 -12.28 -1.60 7.09
C PRO A 329 -12.38 -0.52 8.16
N GLN A 330 -12.57 -0.89 9.44
CA GLN A 330 -12.61 0.06 10.54
C GLN A 330 -11.26 0.77 10.73
N ALA A 331 -10.17 0.03 10.75
CA ALA A 331 -8.83 0.62 10.84
C ALA A 331 -8.52 1.51 9.63
N SER A 332 -8.91 1.08 8.42
CA SER A 332 -8.74 1.86 7.19
C SER A 332 -9.55 3.14 7.21
N TYR A 333 -10.82 3.09 7.62
CA TYR A 333 -11.66 4.28 7.78
C TYR A 333 -11.08 5.24 8.81
N PHE A 334 -10.69 4.72 9.99
CA PHE A 334 -10.10 5.54 11.04
C PHE A 334 -8.82 6.22 10.55
N ARG A 335 -7.90 5.49 9.91
CA ARG A 335 -6.66 6.04 9.33
C ARG A 335 -6.92 7.22 8.41
N LYS A 336 -7.94 7.10 7.52
CA LYS A 336 -8.31 8.16 6.57
C LYS A 336 -8.80 9.42 7.27
N MET A 337 -9.68 9.25 8.23
CA MET A 337 -10.28 10.37 8.96
C MET A 337 -9.31 10.97 9.99
N SER A 338 -8.51 10.16 10.66
CA SER A 338 -7.50 10.62 11.60
C SER A 338 -6.40 11.44 10.88
N GLY A 339 -6.01 11.04 9.67
CA GLY A 339 -5.07 11.80 8.86
C GLY A 339 -5.52 13.25 8.63
N LEU A 340 -6.80 13.47 8.33
CA LEU A 340 -7.37 14.81 8.18
C LEU A 340 -7.40 15.59 9.51
N ARG A 341 -7.80 14.93 10.61
CA ARG A 341 -7.83 15.60 11.93
C ARG A 341 -6.43 15.97 12.41
N MET A 342 -5.46 15.08 12.22
CA MET A 342 -4.06 15.35 12.52
C MET A 342 -3.53 16.50 11.66
N ALA A 343 -3.82 16.54 10.36
CA ALA A 343 -3.41 17.64 9.48
C ALA A 343 -3.99 18.99 9.97
N GLN A 344 -5.25 19.03 10.38
CA GLN A 344 -5.87 20.23 10.95
C GLN A 344 -5.19 20.64 12.26
N ALA A 345 -4.99 19.72 13.20
CA ALA A 345 -4.32 20.02 14.47
C ALA A 345 -2.88 20.52 14.26
N ILE A 346 -2.14 19.93 13.32
CA ILE A 346 -0.79 20.39 12.94
C ILE A 346 -0.84 21.81 12.36
N LEU A 347 -1.84 22.12 11.53
CA LEU A 347 -2.02 23.47 10.98
C LEU A 347 -2.34 24.48 12.09
N ASP A 348 -3.16 24.11 13.08
CA ASP A 348 -3.47 24.95 14.25
C ASP A 348 -2.22 25.23 15.10
N ILE A 349 -1.30 24.25 15.25
CA ILE A 349 -0.05 24.40 15.99
C ILE A 349 0.94 25.33 15.25
N LEU A 350 1.15 25.07 13.96
CA LEU A 350 2.27 25.62 13.20
C LEU A 350 1.87 26.80 12.30
N GLY A 351 0.58 26.98 12.01
CA GLY A 351 0.09 27.98 11.07
C GLY A 351 0.69 27.81 9.67
N PRO A 352 1.06 28.90 8.98
CA PRO A 352 1.59 28.84 7.61
C PRO A 352 2.85 27.99 7.44
N VAL A 353 3.61 27.77 8.51
CA VAL A 353 4.81 26.90 8.49
C VAL A 353 4.47 25.47 8.10
N ALA A 354 3.25 24.99 8.44
CA ALA A 354 2.79 23.67 8.04
C ALA A 354 2.57 23.52 6.53
N LEU A 355 2.54 24.60 5.77
CA LEU A 355 2.20 24.65 4.34
C LEU A 355 3.40 24.94 3.43
N THR A 356 4.62 24.90 3.96
CA THR A 356 5.81 25.19 3.17
C THR A 356 6.88 24.11 3.31
N ARG A 357 7.57 23.83 2.19
CA ARG A 357 8.77 22.97 2.12
C ARG A 357 10.06 23.77 2.09
N ASP A 358 9.98 25.07 2.30
CA ASP A 358 11.16 25.94 2.29
C ASP A 358 12.19 25.45 3.31
N PRO A 359 13.48 25.30 2.95
CA PRO A 359 14.50 24.76 3.84
C PRO A 359 14.73 25.60 5.12
N VAL A 360 14.39 26.89 5.08
CA VAL A 360 14.57 27.80 6.21
C VAL A 360 13.31 27.91 7.07
N TRP A 361 12.14 27.96 6.42
CA TRP A 361 10.85 28.20 7.08
C TRP A 361 10.00 26.98 7.29
N GLY A 362 10.27 25.90 6.55
CA GLY A 362 9.48 24.65 6.63
C GLY A 362 9.76 23.85 7.89
N ALA A 363 8.77 23.12 8.36
CA ALA A 363 8.89 22.23 9.52
C ALA A 363 9.28 20.82 9.11
N ALA A 364 10.15 20.19 9.92
CA ALA A 364 10.53 18.78 9.79
C ALA A 364 10.95 18.40 8.34
N GLU A 365 11.83 19.20 7.72
CA GLU A 365 12.39 18.94 6.39
C GLU A 365 11.31 18.74 5.30
N GLY A 366 10.16 19.42 5.43
CA GLY A 366 9.04 19.35 4.49
C GLY A 366 8.08 18.17 4.71
N HIS A 367 8.34 17.27 5.66
CA HIS A 367 7.47 16.13 5.93
C HIS A 367 6.08 16.52 6.43
N ILE A 368 5.99 17.64 7.16
CA ILE A 368 4.70 18.16 7.63
C ILE A 368 3.88 18.70 6.45
N GLU A 369 4.49 19.47 5.56
CA GLU A 369 3.81 19.97 4.35
C GLU A 369 3.33 18.82 3.46
N ALA A 370 4.18 17.82 3.22
CA ALA A 370 3.83 16.65 2.46
C ALA A 370 2.64 15.89 3.09
N HIS A 371 2.58 15.82 4.42
CA HIS A 371 1.43 15.25 5.14
C HIS A 371 0.14 16.05 4.92
N GLN A 372 0.20 17.39 4.91
CA GLN A 372 -0.97 18.24 4.67
C GLN A 372 -1.63 17.91 3.31
N ARG A 373 -0.83 17.80 2.26
CA ARG A 373 -1.34 17.41 0.93
C ARG A 373 -1.82 15.96 0.89
N ALA A 374 -1.04 15.04 1.46
CA ALA A 374 -1.35 13.62 1.49
C ALA A 374 -2.65 13.30 2.23
N ALA A 375 -2.93 13.97 3.36
CA ALA A 375 -4.12 13.75 4.17
C ALA A 375 -5.42 14.00 3.38
N ILE A 376 -5.44 15.00 2.49
CA ILE A 376 -6.59 15.32 1.64
C ILE A 376 -6.88 14.18 0.65
N ILE A 377 -5.82 13.62 0.06
CA ILE A 377 -5.94 12.56 -0.94
C ILE A 377 -6.23 11.21 -0.30
N ALA A 378 -5.66 10.93 0.87
CA ALA A 378 -5.71 9.63 1.53
C ALA A 378 -7.12 9.09 1.79
N VAL A 379 -8.15 9.93 1.76
CA VAL A 379 -9.55 9.50 1.93
C VAL A 379 -10.09 8.70 0.75
N HIS A 380 -9.42 8.73 -0.41
CA HIS A 380 -9.90 8.13 -1.67
C HIS A 380 -9.29 6.75 -1.98
N PRO A 381 -7.95 6.55 -2.05
CA PRO A 381 -7.37 5.28 -2.50
C PRO A 381 -7.65 4.11 -1.55
N GLY A 382 -7.59 2.88 -2.07
CA GLY A 382 -7.84 1.67 -1.29
C GLY A 382 -9.28 1.58 -0.75
N GLY A 383 -10.27 1.92 -1.58
CA GLY A 383 -11.65 2.13 -1.19
C GLY A 383 -11.83 3.44 -0.40
N THR A 384 -12.73 4.32 -0.86
CA THR A 384 -12.99 5.61 -0.20
C THR A 384 -13.43 5.43 1.26
N ALA A 385 -13.35 6.49 2.05
CA ALA A 385 -13.88 6.48 3.43
C ALA A 385 -15.35 5.99 3.48
N ASP A 386 -16.17 6.36 2.48
CA ASP A 386 -17.57 5.90 2.41
C ASP A 386 -17.69 4.44 2.01
N ILE A 387 -16.85 3.94 1.10
CA ILE A 387 -16.79 2.51 0.78
C ILE A 387 -16.40 1.68 2.01
N GLN A 388 -15.47 2.16 2.85
CA GLN A 388 -15.12 1.48 4.10
C GLN A 388 -16.34 1.38 5.05
N LYS A 389 -17.13 2.43 5.16
CA LYS A 389 -18.40 2.41 5.93
C LYS A 389 -19.40 1.38 5.37
N VAL A 390 -19.57 1.34 4.04
CA VAL A 390 -20.44 0.36 3.37
C VAL A 390 -19.96 -1.06 3.62
N ILE A 391 -18.67 -1.32 3.56
CA ILE A 391 -18.11 -2.64 3.84
C ILE A 391 -18.36 -3.03 5.30
N MET A 392 -18.10 -2.13 6.27
CA MET A 392 -18.40 -2.36 7.68
C MET A 392 -19.89 -2.66 7.90
N ALA A 393 -20.77 -1.83 7.38
CA ALA A 393 -22.22 -1.99 7.52
C ALA A 393 -22.69 -3.38 7.03
N ARG A 394 -22.25 -3.80 5.85
CA ARG A 394 -22.56 -5.12 5.30
C ARG A 394 -22.04 -6.27 6.18
N ARG A 395 -20.85 -6.13 6.74
CA ARG A 395 -20.21 -7.17 7.57
C ARG A 395 -20.81 -7.31 8.96
N ILE A 396 -21.51 -6.32 9.45
CA ILE A 396 -22.29 -6.36 10.71
C ILE A 396 -23.80 -6.60 10.49
N GLY A 397 -24.20 -6.95 9.24
CA GLY A 397 -25.58 -7.30 8.91
C GLY A 397 -26.48 -6.12 8.57
N ILE A 398 -25.94 -4.93 8.34
CA ILE A 398 -26.71 -3.75 7.91
C ILE A 398 -26.68 -3.64 6.38
N GLY A 399 -27.83 -3.66 5.72
CA GLY A 399 -27.95 -3.56 4.27
C GLY A 399 -28.21 -4.89 3.57
N ARG A 400 -27.88 -5.00 2.25
CA ARG A 400 -28.08 -6.25 1.48
C ARG A 400 -27.17 -7.34 2.02
N GLU A 401 -27.72 -8.52 2.29
CA GLU A 401 -26.97 -9.71 2.69
C GLU A 401 -25.81 -9.95 1.74
N THR A 402 -24.62 -10.14 2.32
CA THR A 402 -23.46 -10.62 1.57
C THR A 402 -23.66 -12.09 1.26
N ARG A 403 -23.65 -12.43 -0.02
CA ARG A 403 -23.49 -13.82 -0.45
C ARG A 403 -22.23 -14.41 0.20
N GLU A 404 -22.31 -15.70 0.55
CA GLU A 404 -21.28 -16.49 1.18
C GLU A 404 -19.87 -16.17 0.66
N ARG A 405 -18.92 -16.02 1.57
CA ARG A 405 -17.51 -15.77 1.27
C ARG A 405 -16.93 -16.92 0.45
N ALA A 406 -16.32 -16.61 -0.66
CA ALA A 406 -15.37 -17.50 -1.30
C ALA A 406 -14.19 -17.73 -0.33
N GLY A 407 -13.98 -18.97 0.05
CA GLY A 407 -12.90 -19.59 0.79
C GLY A 407 -12.02 -18.70 1.69
N THR A 408 -11.98 -19.02 2.96
CA THR A 408 -10.99 -18.55 3.93
C THR A 408 -9.58 -18.78 3.39
N LEU A 409 -8.84 -17.68 3.24
CA LEU A 409 -7.39 -17.74 3.08
C LEU A 409 -6.79 -18.38 4.34
N ALA A 410 -6.21 -19.58 4.18
CA ALA A 410 -5.49 -20.30 5.22
C ALA A 410 -4.16 -19.61 5.57
#